data_e480852ebee37766355b669c46599890
#
_entry.id   e480852ebee37766355b669c46599890
#
_cell.length_a   1.000
_cell.length_b   1.000
_cell.length_c   1.000
_cell.angle_alpha   90.00
_cell.angle_beta   90.00
_cell.angle_gamma   90.00
#
_symmetry.space_group_name_H-M   'P 1'
#
loop_
_entity.id
_entity.type
_entity.pdbx_description
1 polymer ?
#
loop_
_entity_poly.entity_id
_entity_poly.type
_entity_poly.pdbx_seq_one_letter_code
_entity_poly.pdbx_strand_id
1 'polypeptide(L)'
;MTRYRCRRTLPQMDLASLACALQNLWLAARAEGLGMGWVSLFDPVALTELLGMPAGSQPVAVLCLGPVSEFYDKPMLVQEGWAREQALGELVFSDQWGQRS
;
A
#
# COMPACT_ATOMS: atom_id res chain seq x y z
N MET A 1 -23.60 -10.47 0.27
CA MET A 1 -22.54 -9.68 -0.37
C MET A 1 -22.29 -10.25 -1.76
N THR A 2 -22.64 -9.51 -2.79
CA THR A 2 -22.48 -9.96 -4.17
C THR A 2 -21.01 -9.82 -4.56
N ARG A 3 -20.35 -10.95 -4.81
CA ARG A 3 -18.99 -10.93 -5.35
C ARG A 3 -19.06 -10.67 -6.85
N TYR A 4 -18.77 -9.46 -7.27
CA TYR A 4 -18.51 -9.20 -8.68
C TYR A 4 -17.15 -9.80 -9.05
N ARG A 5 -17.14 -11.02 -9.55
CA ARG A 5 -15.96 -11.56 -10.22
C ARG A 5 -16.02 -11.16 -11.69
N CYS A 6 -15.24 -10.17 -12.04
CA CYS A 6 -14.97 -9.91 -13.44
C CYS A 6 -14.17 -11.09 -14.01
N ARG A 7 -14.75 -11.85 -14.94
CA ARG A 7 -14.15 -13.08 -15.49
C ARG A 7 -12.90 -12.83 -16.36
N ARG A 8 -12.49 -11.59 -16.54
CA ARG A 8 -11.35 -11.19 -17.40
C ARG A 8 -10.38 -10.25 -16.71
N THR A 9 -10.22 -10.37 -15.41
CA THR A 9 -9.24 -9.57 -14.69
C THR A 9 -7.84 -10.16 -14.84
N LEU A 10 -6.86 -9.28 -14.90
CA LEU A 10 -5.46 -9.67 -14.80
C LEU A 10 -5.20 -10.37 -13.45
N PRO A 11 -4.23 -11.28 -13.38
CA PRO A 11 -3.78 -11.82 -12.11
C PRO A 11 -3.47 -10.69 -11.12
N GLN A 12 -3.73 -10.89 -9.85
CA GLN A 12 -3.42 -9.94 -8.77
C GLN A 12 -4.28 -8.66 -8.76
N MET A 13 -5.35 -8.57 -9.55
CA MET A 13 -6.22 -7.38 -9.50
C MET A 13 -6.91 -7.21 -8.15
N ASP A 14 -7.22 -8.29 -7.45
CA ASP A 14 -7.75 -8.22 -6.09
C ASP A 14 -6.74 -7.56 -5.14
N LEU A 15 -5.47 -7.93 -5.25
CA LEU A 15 -4.38 -7.32 -4.48
C LEU A 15 -4.22 -5.84 -4.82
N ALA A 16 -4.25 -5.48 -6.11
CA ALA A 16 -4.16 -4.09 -6.56
C ALA A 16 -5.32 -3.25 -6.03
N SER A 17 -6.54 -3.78 -6.07
CA SER A 17 -7.73 -3.12 -5.54
C SER A 17 -7.63 -2.90 -4.03
N LEU A 18 -7.17 -3.91 -3.28
CA LEU A 18 -6.95 -3.79 -1.84
C LEU A 18 -5.90 -2.72 -1.53
N ALA A 19 -4.79 -2.72 -2.27
CA ALA A 19 -3.73 -1.73 -2.08
C ALA A 19 -4.24 -0.29 -2.30
N CYS A 20 -5.08 -0.07 -3.31
CA CYS A 20 -5.73 1.22 -3.53
C CYS A 20 -6.63 1.62 -2.34
N ALA A 21 -7.40 0.68 -1.81
CA ALA A 21 -8.25 0.94 -0.64
C ALA A 21 -7.42 1.30 0.60
N LEU A 22 -6.30 0.62 0.82
CA LEU A 22 -5.40 0.90 1.94
C LEU A 22 -4.74 2.27 1.81
N GLN A 23 -4.37 2.68 0.61
CA GLN A 23 -3.85 4.02 0.37
C GLN A 23 -4.91 5.10 0.64
N ASN A 24 -6.15 4.87 0.20
CA ASN A 24 -7.25 5.78 0.49
C ASN A 24 -7.51 5.91 2.00
N LEU A 25 -7.45 4.80 2.74
CA LEU A 25 -7.56 4.80 4.19
C LEU A 25 -6.44 5.63 4.82
N TRP A 26 -5.22 5.50 4.34
CA TRP A 26 -4.07 6.25 4.83
C TRP A 26 -4.26 7.76 4.63
N LEU A 27 -4.66 8.16 3.43
CA LEU A 27 -4.91 9.57 3.11
C LEU A 27 -6.07 10.13 3.94
N ALA A 28 -7.15 9.37 4.12
CA ALA A 28 -8.27 9.75 4.96
C ALA A 28 -7.85 9.93 6.43
N ALA A 29 -7.06 9.00 6.95
CA ALA A 29 -6.51 9.10 8.30
C ALA A 29 -5.67 10.37 8.47
N ARG A 30 -4.80 10.66 7.50
CA ARG A 30 -3.98 11.86 7.52
C ARG A 30 -4.82 13.14 7.50
N ALA A 31 -5.90 13.16 6.73
CA ALA A 31 -6.84 14.29 6.71
C ALA A 31 -7.52 14.52 8.06
N GLU A 32 -7.73 13.46 8.84
CA GLU A 32 -8.26 13.52 10.20
C GLU A 32 -7.18 13.76 11.28
N GLY A 33 -5.94 13.97 10.87
CA GLY A 33 -4.82 14.19 11.81
C GLY A 33 -4.29 12.92 12.47
N LEU A 34 -4.63 11.75 11.93
CA LEU A 34 -4.15 10.46 12.44
C LEU A 34 -2.97 9.95 11.63
N GLY A 35 -2.02 9.33 12.31
CA GLY A 35 -0.92 8.62 11.68
C GLY A 35 -1.31 7.19 11.33
N MET A 36 -0.80 6.69 10.22
CA MET A 36 -0.93 5.30 9.83
C MET A 36 0.42 4.75 9.40
N GLY A 37 0.68 3.50 9.72
CA GLY A 37 1.86 2.77 9.29
C GLY A 37 1.48 1.45 8.65
N TRP A 38 2.18 1.08 7.59
CA TRP A 38 2.04 -0.20 6.92
C TRP A 38 3.16 -1.12 7.35
N VAL A 39 2.82 -2.23 7.98
CA VAL A 39 3.76 -3.27 8.39
C VAL A 39 3.56 -4.49 7.51
N SER A 40 4.63 -4.93 6.83
CA SER A 40 4.63 -6.12 5.99
C SER A 40 5.63 -7.18 6.46
N LEU A 41 6.46 -6.88 7.44
CA LEU A 41 7.45 -7.80 8.02
C LEU A 41 6.78 -8.71 9.06
N PHE A 42 6.04 -9.70 8.59
CA PHE A 42 5.41 -10.72 9.42
C PHE A 42 5.37 -12.05 8.66
N ASP A 43 5.19 -13.14 9.39
CA ASP A 43 4.94 -14.45 8.79
C ASP A 43 3.46 -14.57 8.42
N PRO A 44 3.11 -14.64 7.12
CA PRO A 44 1.72 -14.70 6.69
C PRO A 44 0.98 -15.92 7.19
N VAL A 45 1.64 -17.06 7.29
CA VAL A 45 1.04 -18.31 7.77
C VAL A 45 0.70 -18.20 9.25
N ALA A 46 1.65 -17.73 10.05
CA ALA A 46 1.43 -17.54 11.48
C ALA A 46 0.32 -16.54 11.77
N LEU A 47 0.26 -15.43 11.00
CA LEU A 47 -0.80 -14.43 11.15
C LEU A 47 -2.16 -14.99 10.76
N THR A 48 -2.23 -15.76 9.67
CA THR A 48 -3.46 -16.43 9.23
C THR A 48 -3.99 -17.39 10.30
N GLU A 49 -3.12 -18.16 10.90
CA GLU A 49 -3.48 -19.09 11.99
C GLU A 49 -3.96 -18.34 13.25
N LEU A 50 -3.21 -17.31 13.64
CA LEU A 50 -3.54 -16.51 14.82
C LEU A 50 -4.93 -15.88 14.72
N LEU A 51 -5.29 -15.37 13.56
CA LEU A 51 -6.56 -14.69 13.32
C LEU A 51 -7.69 -15.62 12.87
N GLY A 52 -7.41 -16.92 12.69
CA GLY A 52 -8.40 -17.88 12.23
C GLY A 52 -8.94 -17.56 10.84
N MET A 53 -8.09 -17.05 9.94
CA MET A 53 -8.50 -16.66 8.60
C MET A 53 -8.90 -17.88 7.76
N PRO A 54 -9.87 -17.74 6.84
CA PRO A 54 -10.27 -18.84 5.96
C PRO A 54 -9.13 -19.37 5.11
N ALA A 55 -9.21 -20.64 4.72
CA ALA A 55 -8.24 -21.23 3.79
C ALA A 55 -8.17 -20.44 2.48
N GLY A 56 -6.97 -20.22 1.97
CA GLY A 56 -6.74 -19.43 0.76
C GLY A 56 -6.66 -17.92 1.00
N SER A 57 -6.84 -17.45 2.25
CA SER A 57 -6.64 -16.05 2.59
C SER A 57 -5.16 -15.70 2.60
N GLN A 58 -4.86 -14.48 2.18
CA GLN A 58 -3.51 -13.95 2.22
C GLN A 58 -3.51 -12.60 2.96
N PRO A 59 -2.92 -12.51 4.16
CA PRO A 59 -2.74 -11.22 4.81
C PRO A 59 -1.71 -10.39 4.04
N VAL A 60 -2.05 -9.14 3.77
CA VAL A 60 -1.23 -8.24 2.94
C VAL A 60 -0.45 -7.26 3.80
N ALA A 61 -1.05 -6.80 4.87
CA ALA A 61 -0.45 -5.80 5.75
C ALA A 61 -1.09 -5.83 7.13
N VAL A 62 -0.34 -5.40 8.10
CA VAL A 62 -0.86 -4.96 9.40
C VAL A 62 -0.80 -3.45 9.40
N LEU A 63 -1.95 -2.80 9.62
CA LEU A 63 -2.02 -1.35 9.64
C LEU A 63 -2.06 -0.86 11.09
N CYS A 64 -1.11 0.01 11.42
CA CYS A 64 -1.08 0.71 12.70
C CYS A 64 -1.70 2.08 12.49
N LEU A 65 -2.78 2.38 13.21
CA LEU A 65 -3.53 3.62 13.06
C LEU A 65 -3.74 4.27 14.43
N GLY A 66 -3.43 5.54 14.54
CA GLY A 66 -3.67 6.26 15.79
C GLY A 66 -3.08 7.66 15.83
N PRO A 67 -3.23 8.35 16.98
CA PRO A 67 -2.60 9.64 17.19
C PRO A 67 -1.07 9.52 17.14
N VAL A 68 -0.42 10.55 16.62
CA VAL A 68 1.04 10.67 16.56
C VAL A 68 1.48 12.00 17.15
N SER A 69 2.70 12.05 17.69
CA SER A 69 3.25 13.30 18.25
C SER A 69 3.56 14.32 17.16
N GLU A 70 3.99 13.85 15.99
CA GLU A 70 4.31 14.67 14.84
C GLU A 70 4.23 13.82 13.57
N PHE A 71 4.17 14.49 12.42
CA PHE A 71 4.29 13.86 11.11
C PHE A 71 5.67 14.12 10.54
N TYR A 72 6.19 13.15 9.77
CA TYR A 72 7.50 13.30 9.14
C TYR A 72 7.46 14.35 8.03
N ASP A 73 8.53 15.15 7.93
CA ASP A 73 8.70 16.16 6.90
C ASP A 73 8.98 15.56 5.52
N LYS A 74 9.55 14.37 5.52
CA LYS A 74 9.97 13.65 4.31
C LYS A 74 9.48 12.21 4.37
N PRO A 75 9.36 11.51 3.24
CA PRO A 75 9.03 10.10 3.24
C PRO A 75 9.97 9.28 4.11
N MET A 76 9.40 8.39 4.91
CA MET A 76 10.16 7.55 5.87
C MET A 76 11.26 6.74 5.16
N LEU A 77 10.97 6.18 3.99
CA LEU A 77 11.94 5.38 3.24
C LEU A 77 13.16 6.20 2.86
N VAL A 78 12.98 7.47 2.56
CA VAL A 78 14.09 8.40 2.25
C VAL A 78 14.86 8.73 3.52
N GLN A 79 14.18 9.03 4.62
CA GLN A 79 14.82 9.35 5.90
C GLN A 79 15.67 8.19 6.43
N GLU A 80 15.19 6.96 6.29
CA GLU A 80 15.89 5.75 6.75
C GLU A 80 16.93 5.24 5.74
N GLY A 81 17.10 5.91 4.61
CA GLY A 81 18.05 5.50 3.59
C GLY A 81 17.67 4.26 2.81
N TRP A 82 16.41 3.82 2.89
CA TRP A 82 15.93 2.62 2.21
C TRP A 82 15.56 2.89 0.75
N ALA A 83 15.30 4.13 0.40
CA ALA A 83 14.97 4.55 -0.95
C ALA A 83 15.57 5.92 -1.25
N ARG A 84 15.67 6.23 -2.53
CA ARG A 84 16.10 7.54 -3.02
C ARG A 84 14.96 8.19 -3.76
N GLU A 85 14.82 9.49 -3.58
CA GLU A 85 13.94 10.29 -4.39
C GLU A 85 14.48 10.38 -5.82
N GLN A 86 13.62 10.22 -6.80
CA GLN A 86 13.93 10.41 -8.21
C GLN A 86 13.15 11.59 -8.75
N ALA A 87 13.78 12.36 -9.64
CA ALA A 87 13.12 13.49 -10.27
C ALA A 87 11.98 12.99 -11.17
N LEU A 88 10.79 13.59 -11.02
CA LEU A 88 9.61 13.17 -11.78
C LEU A 88 9.85 13.19 -13.29
N GLY A 89 10.56 14.22 -13.79
CA GLY A 89 10.87 14.33 -15.21
C GLY A 89 11.70 13.18 -15.79
N GLU A 90 12.42 12.45 -14.94
CA GLU A 90 13.17 11.26 -15.35
C GLU A 90 12.30 10.02 -15.50
N LEU A 91 11.10 10.04 -14.91
CA LEU A 91 10.17 8.92 -14.85
C LEU A 91 8.99 9.07 -15.80
N VAL A 92 8.82 10.24 -16.40
CA VAL A 92 7.68 10.54 -17.29
C VAL A 92 8.16 10.57 -18.73
N PHE A 93 7.46 9.83 -19.57
CA PHE A 93 7.71 9.76 -21.01
C PHE A 93 6.46 10.12 -21.79
N SER A 94 6.65 10.64 -23.00
CA SER A 94 5.56 11.01 -23.92
C SER A 94 5.33 9.88 -24.91
N ASP A 95 4.10 9.35 -24.95
CA ASP A 95 3.60 8.36 -25.89
C ASP A 95 4.33 6.99 -25.85
N GLN A 96 5.63 6.96 -25.75
CA GLN A 96 6.44 5.75 -25.72
C GLN A 96 7.48 5.80 -24.61
N TRP A 97 7.83 4.64 -24.09
CA TRP A 97 8.87 4.51 -23.08
C TRP A 97 10.21 5.04 -23.60
N GLY A 98 10.86 5.85 -22.77
CA GLY A 98 12.16 6.46 -23.10
C GLY A 98 12.08 7.73 -23.93
N GLN A 99 10.91 8.06 -24.48
CA GLN A 99 10.71 9.28 -25.26
C GLN A 99 10.34 10.44 -24.33
N ARG A 100 11.12 11.50 -24.36
CA ARG A 100 10.88 12.71 -23.57
C ARG A 100 10.40 13.84 -24.47
N SER A 101 9.49 14.63 -23.94
CA SER A 101 9.02 15.86 -24.61
C SER A 101 9.97 17.02 -24.31
#